data_ed230638594e7537a49b78cdcf979634
#
_entry.id   ed230638594e7537a49b78cdcf979634
#
_cell.length_a   1.000
_cell.length_b   1.000
_cell.length_c   1.000
_cell.angle_alpha   90.00
_cell.angle_beta   90.00
_cell.angle_gamma   90.00
#
_symmetry.space_group_name_H-M   'P 1'
#
loop_
_entity.id
_entity.type
_entity.pdbx_description
1 polymer ?
#
loop_
_entity_poly.entity_id
_entity_poly.type
_entity_poly.pdbx_seq_one_letter_code
_entity_poly.pdbx_strand_id
1 'polypeptide(L)'
;MQKHAEKAVESHFKNYLQTAFDRNNEKNKNKPFSNDITKPQADTILARALKQSMLYKKLVGKACSYCERPKKYIVKKEEGFECSYCGTVSPFHTKDEIAKKLNEIRTIKVFDWHSENFEKDTLFSTKDSVKYYKGLLRAGLMSMNPHNGEIKAWVGGPNFKHFKYDMVKKGRRQVGSTFKPFVYATALESGVVDPCYQVPDIEYCIEVPFNEFRKKLWCPTNSGDNFTGAMTSISFALANSMNNITASIIKKGSMINDVFNRVAQLGIDTSKFDQVPAMALGVFDISVHDIVGAIAPFANQGVYMKPVYLLRIEDKFGNLIYEPKIESKQVWNRETAYSILEMMKLVTSGISHPTLKNAYGNPLRLSLIHI
;
A
#
# COMPACT_ATOMS: atom_id res chain seq x y z
N MET A 1 -0.95 -18.65 -11.35
CA MET A 1 -1.40 -17.30 -10.97
C MET A 1 -0.21 -16.37 -10.70
N GLN A 2 0.80 -16.76 -9.88
CA GLN A 2 1.98 -15.93 -9.57
C GLN A 2 2.66 -15.33 -10.82
N LYS A 3 3.03 -16.17 -11.82
CA LYS A 3 3.64 -15.70 -13.07
C LYS A 3 2.78 -14.68 -13.84
N HIS A 4 1.46 -14.84 -13.83
CA HIS A 4 0.55 -13.87 -14.47
C HIS A 4 0.53 -12.53 -13.74
N ALA A 5 0.56 -12.54 -12.40
CA ALA A 5 0.62 -11.33 -11.59
C ALA A 5 1.95 -10.57 -11.79
N GLU A 6 3.08 -11.28 -11.81
CA GLU A 6 4.39 -10.69 -12.10
C GLU A 6 4.42 -10.06 -13.50
N LYS A 7 3.96 -10.79 -14.52
CA LYS A 7 3.90 -10.29 -15.90
C LYS A 7 2.95 -9.10 -16.04
N ALA A 8 1.82 -9.09 -15.33
CA ALA A 8 0.88 -7.97 -15.35
C ALA A 8 1.50 -6.70 -14.76
N VAL A 9 2.15 -6.81 -13.58
CA VAL A 9 2.88 -5.71 -12.96
C VAL A 9 3.99 -5.20 -13.88
N GLU A 10 4.83 -6.10 -14.43
CA GLU A 10 5.90 -5.75 -15.35
C GLU A 10 5.37 -5.00 -16.58
N SER A 11 4.40 -5.57 -17.29
CA SER A 11 3.85 -5.00 -18.51
C SER A 11 3.21 -3.63 -18.27
N HIS A 12 2.45 -3.49 -17.19
CA HIS A 12 1.76 -2.24 -16.88
C HIS A 12 2.74 -1.13 -16.46
N PHE A 13 3.75 -1.46 -15.67
CA PHE A 13 4.77 -0.49 -15.28
C PHE A 13 5.65 -0.08 -16.45
N LYS A 14 6.16 -1.05 -17.21
CA LYS A 14 7.02 -0.80 -18.37
C LYS A 14 6.34 0.05 -19.43
N ASN A 15 5.10 -0.32 -19.80
CA ASN A 15 4.43 0.26 -20.97
C ASN A 15 3.60 1.50 -20.65
N TYR A 16 3.16 1.68 -19.38
CA TYR A 16 2.24 2.77 -19.01
C TYR A 16 2.72 3.60 -17.84
N LEU A 17 2.79 3.04 -16.64
CA LEU A 17 2.91 3.84 -15.42
C LEU A 17 4.25 4.55 -15.32
N GLN A 18 5.38 3.86 -15.50
CA GLN A 18 6.69 4.49 -15.42
C GLN A 18 6.88 5.51 -16.53
N THR A 19 6.47 5.16 -17.76
CA THR A 19 6.54 6.06 -18.93
C THR A 19 5.70 7.33 -18.71
N ALA A 20 4.49 7.20 -18.20
CA ALA A 20 3.62 8.35 -17.88
C ALA A 20 4.22 9.20 -16.74
N PHE A 21 4.73 8.55 -15.70
CA PHE A 21 5.40 9.23 -14.59
C PHE A 21 6.63 10.02 -15.06
N ASP A 22 7.48 9.42 -15.86
CA ASP A 22 8.69 10.06 -16.39
C ASP A 22 8.34 11.25 -17.26
N ARG A 23 7.38 11.13 -18.17
CA ARG A 23 6.86 12.22 -19.01
C ARG A 23 6.31 13.38 -18.16
N ASN A 24 5.48 13.08 -17.15
CA ASN A 24 4.94 14.11 -16.27
C ASN A 24 6.02 14.82 -15.45
N ASN A 25 7.10 14.10 -15.13
CA ASN A 25 8.22 14.64 -14.37
C ASN A 25 9.28 15.35 -15.23
N GLU A 26 9.22 15.29 -16.57
CA GLU A 26 10.21 15.98 -17.43
C GLU A 26 10.29 17.47 -17.14
N LYS A 27 9.17 18.12 -16.92
CA LYS A 27 9.05 19.55 -16.61
C LYS A 27 9.19 19.86 -15.12
N ASN A 28 9.28 18.85 -14.26
CA ASN A 28 9.36 19.04 -12.82
C ASN A 28 10.80 19.37 -12.39
N LYS A 29 11.02 20.57 -11.86
CA LYS A 29 12.33 21.03 -11.36
C LYS A 29 12.81 20.24 -10.14
N ASN A 30 11.90 19.64 -9.37
CA ASN A 30 12.19 18.87 -8.16
C ASN A 30 12.30 17.36 -8.40
N LYS A 31 12.28 16.89 -9.66
CA LYS A 31 12.30 15.45 -9.92
C LYS A 31 13.46 14.73 -9.22
N PRO A 32 13.22 13.54 -8.68
CA PRO A 32 12.00 12.71 -8.80
C PRO A 32 10.88 12.99 -7.78
N PHE A 33 10.94 14.10 -7.05
CA PHE A 33 9.96 14.47 -6.03
C PHE A 33 8.82 15.30 -6.62
N SER A 34 7.67 15.32 -5.93
CA SER A 34 6.55 16.21 -6.24
C SER A 34 6.97 17.70 -6.14
N ASN A 35 6.27 18.56 -6.86
CA ASN A 35 6.45 20.02 -6.77
C ASN A 35 6.14 20.57 -5.37
N ASP A 36 5.33 19.87 -4.58
CA ASP A 36 4.99 20.24 -3.20
C ASP A 36 6.14 20.01 -2.21
N ILE A 37 7.15 19.24 -2.63
CA ILE A 37 8.34 18.97 -1.80
C ILE A 37 9.35 20.09 -1.98
N THR A 38 9.66 20.80 -0.90
CA THR A 38 10.69 21.83 -0.91
C THR A 38 12.09 21.23 -1.07
N LYS A 39 13.04 22.01 -1.58
CA LYS A 39 14.44 21.57 -1.74
C LYS A 39 15.06 21.03 -0.44
N PRO A 40 14.93 21.69 0.74
CA PRO A 40 15.44 21.13 2.01
C PRO A 40 14.81 19.78 2.39
N GLN A 41 13.52 19.60 2.11
CA GLN A 41 12.83 18.31 2.33
C GLN A 41 13.39 17.23 1.40
N ALA A 42 13.56 17.52 0.12
CA ALA A 42 14.16 16.63 -0.87
C ALA A 42 15.58 16.21 -0.46
N ASP A 43 16.42 17.18 -0.05
CA ASP A 43 17.78 16.93 0.43
C ASP A 43 17.79 16.05 1.69
N THR A 44 16.85 16.26 2.62
CA THR A 44 16.69 15.42 3.81
C THR A 44 16.32 13.98 3.43
N ILE A 45 15.39 13.79 2.49
CA ILE A 45 14.97 12.46 2.01
C ILE A 45 16.15 11.75 1.33
N LEU A 46 16.90 12.46 0.48
CA LEU A 46 18.09 11.90 -0.19
C LEU A 46 19.19 11.55 0.80
N ALA A 47 19.46 12.41 1.78
CA ALA A 47 20.46 12.15 2.81
C ALA A 47 20.10 10.92 3.67
N ARG A 48 18.83 10.74 4.04
CA ARG A 48 18.35 9.54 4.74
C ARG A 48 18.51 8.29 3.87
N ALA A 49 18.15 8.37 2.60
CA ALA A 49 18.27 7.25 1.66
C ALA A 49 19.76 6.89 1.41
N LEU A 50 20.63 7.88 1.29
CA LEU A 50 22.07 7.69 1.12
C LEU A 50 22.70 6.95 2.31
N LYS A 51 22.28 7.26 3.55
CA LYS A 51 22.70 6.55 4.77
C LYS A 51 22.24 5.08 4.80
N GLN A 52 21.26 4.70 3.98
CA GLN A 52 20.81 3.31 3.83
C GLN A 52 21.55 2.58 2.71
N SER A 53 22.30 3.28 1.86
CA SER A 53 23.09 2.63 0.79
C SER A 53 24.15 1.67 1.38
N MET A 54 24.43 0.60 0.63
CA MET A 54 25.41 -0.40 1.08
C MET A 54 26.81 0.22 1.23
N LEU A 55 27.21 1.09 0.29
CA LEU A 55 28.49 1.77 0.39
C LEU A 55 28.61 2.59 1.67
N TYR A 56 27.60 3.43 1.98
CA TYR A 56 27.61 4.19 3.24
C TYR A 56 27.73 3.29 4.46
N LYS A 57 26.95 2.19 4.50
CA LYS A 57 27.00 1.23 5.63
C LYS A 57 28.36 0.59 5.80
N LYS A 58 29.03 0.25 4.69
CA LYS A 58 30.41 -0.27 4.70
C LYS A 58 31.38 0.74 5.27
N LEU A 59 31.33 2.00 4.81
CA LEU A 59 32.24 3.07 5.23
C LEU A 59 32.10 3.45 6.70
N VAL A 60 30.93 3.29 7.30
CA VAL A 60 30.68 3.63 8.72
C VAL A 60 30.62 2.41 9.64
N GLY A 61 31.07 1.23 9.20
CA GLY A 61 31.09 0.03 10.00
C GLY A 61 29.70 -0.52 10.38
N LYS A 62 28.69 -0.28 9.55
CA LYS A 62 27.34 -0.86 9.70
C LYS A 62 27.12 -2.10 8.84
N ALA A 63 28.04 -2.41 7.96
CA ALA A 63 28.13 -3.63 7.17
C ALA A 63 29.58 -3.95 6.86
N CYS A 64 29.88 -5.25 6.67
CA CYS A 64 31.22 -5.68 6.26
C CYS A 64 31.53 -5.17 4.85
N SER A 65 32.75 -4.68 4.64
CA SER A 65 33.21 -4.19 3.34
C SER A 65 33.27 -5.29 2.27
N TYR A 66 33.51 -6.52 2.68
CA TYR A 66 33.66 -7.69 1.80
C TYR A 66 32.36 -8.52 1.73
N CYS A 67 31.95 -9.18 2.83
CA CYS A 67 30.83 -10.13 2.82
C CYS A 67 29.45 -9.50 3.05
N GLU A 68 29.38 -8.16 3.19
CA GLU A 68 28.15 -7.36 3.35
C GLU A 68 27.28 -7.70 4.57
N ARG A 69 27.76 -8.55 5.48
CA ARG A 69 27.03 -8.90 6.69
C ARG A 69 26.75 -7.67 7.56
N PRO A 70 25.57 -7.61 8.21
CA PRO A 70 25.10 -6.44 8.93
C PRO A 70 25.89 -6.18 10.23
N LYS A 71 25.65 -5.03 10.84
CA LYS A 71 26.35 -4.50 12.03
C LYS A 71 26.58 -5.51 13.15
N LYS A 72 25.68 -6.47 13.36
CA LYS A 72 25.84 -7.49 14.42
C LYS A 72 27.11 -8.35 14.29
N TYR A 73 27.71 -8.40 13.10
CA TYR A 73 28.98 -9.08 12.82
C TYR A 73 30.18 -8.14 12.80
N ILE A 74 30.00 -6.84 13.07
CA ILE A 74 31.05 -5.83 12.98
C ILE A 74 31.48 -5.42 14.39
N VAL A 75 32.75 -5.65 14.69
CA VAL A 75 33.39 -5.24 15.94
C VAL A 75 34.29 -4.05 15.66
N LYS A 76 34.22 -3.03 16.51
CA LYS A 76 35.11 -1.86 16.45
C LYS A 76 36.42 -2.22 17.13
N LYS A 77 37.56 -2.07 16.43
CA LYS A 77 38.93 -2.22 16.90
C LYS A 77 39.63 -0.89 16.93
N GLU A 78 40.87 -0.81 17.37
CA GLU A 78 41.65 0.44 17.42
C GLU A 78 41.87 1.03 16.03
N GLU A 79 42.16 0.20 15.04
CA GLU A 79 42.51 0.61 13.67
C GLU A 79 41.32 0.62 12.67
N GLY A 80 40.11 0.19 13.11
CA GLY A 80 38.99 0.11 12.17
C GLY A 80 37.84 -0.78 12.65
N PHE A 81 37.14 -1.33 11.66
CA PHE A 81 36.01 -2.26 11.86
C PHE A 81 36.38 -3.65 11.37
N GLU A 82 36.35 -4.65 12.25
CA GLU A 82 36.57 -6.06 11.90
C GLU A 82 35.25 -6.82 11.79
N CYS A 83 35.15 -7.67 10.75
CA CYS A 83 34.00 -8.57 10.60
C CYS A 83 34.29 -9.90 11.30
N SER A 84 33.57 -10.23 12.35
CA SER A 84 33.68 -11.47 13.11
C SER A 84 33.35 -12.73 12.31
N TYR A 85 32.72 -12.59 11.13
CA TYR A 85 32.38 -13.73 10.27
C TYR A 85 33.46 -14.07 9.24
N CYS A 86 34.08 -13.08 8.60
CA CYS A 86 35.06 -13.30 7.52
C CYS A 86 36.45 -12.73 7.82
N GLY A 87 36.67 -12.12 8.98
CA GLY A 87 37.97 -11.56 9.40
C GLY A 87 38.37 -10.26 8.68
N THR A 88 37.56 -9.75 7.75
CA THR A 88 37.90 -8.53 6.99
C THR A 88 37.98 -7.32 7.90
N VAL A 89 39.09 -6.60 7.88
CA VAL A 89 39.28 -5.31 8.56
C VAL A 89 39.05 -4.16 7.58
N SER A 90 38.32 -3.15 7.99
CA SER A 90 38.03 -1.95 7.21
C SER A 90 38.46 -0.71 8.02
N PRO A 91 39.19 0.25 7.45
CA PRO A 91 39.66 1.42 8.19
C PRO A 91 38.51 2.34 8.59
N PHE A 92 38.73 3.19 9.57
CA PHE A 92 37.87 4.33 9.84
C PHE A 92 37.97 5.35 8.70
N HIS A 93 36.85 6.01 8.43
CA HIS A 93 36.80 7.09 7.45
C HIS A 93 36.27 8.36 8.11
N THR A 94 36.92 9.49 7.79
CA THR A 94 36.44 10.83 8.14
C THR A 94 35.14 11.16 7.39
N LYS A 95 34.43 12.19 7.82
CA LYS A 95 33.23 12.65 7.13
C LYS A 95 33.50 13.07 5.68
N ASP A 96 34.65 13.71 5.44
CA ASP A 96 35.05 14.20 4.13
C ASP A 96 35.41 13.04 3.18
N GLU A 97 36.15 12.03 3.67
CA GLU A 97 36.44 10.82 2.90
C GLU A 97 35.15 10.06 2.54
N ILE A 98 34.22 9.95 3.48
CA ILE A 98 32.91 9.34 3.20
C ILE A 98 32.18 10.11 2.11
N ALA A 99 32.13 11.44 2.23
CA ALA A 99 31.50 12.30 1.24
C ALA A 99 32.16 12.16 -0.14
N LYS A 100 33.49 12.16 -0.20
CA LYS A 100 34.26 11.96 -1.44
C LYS A 100 33.91 10.62 -2.09
N LYS A 101 33.97 9.51 -1.34
CA LYS A 101 33.64 8.15 -1.82
C LYS A 101 32.20 8.00 -2.30
N LEU A 102 31.23 8.69 -1.66
CA LEU A 102 29.83 8.66 -2.06
C LEU A 102 29.53 9.48 -3.33
N ASN A 103 30.35 10.48 -3.64
CA ASN A 103 30.26 11.30 -4.85
C ASN A 103 31.14 10.80 -6.00
N GLU A 104 31.99 9.80 -5.76
CA GLU A 104 32.83 9.20 -6.80
C GLU A 104 31.98 8.55 -7.88
N ILE A 105 32.21 8.96 -9.14
CA ILE A 105 31.53 8.41 -10.31
C ILE A 105 32.19 7.10 -10.71
N ARG A 106 31.37 6.06 -10.88
CA ARG A 106 31.82 4.74 -11.30
C ARG A 106 30.75 4.07 -12.14
N THR A 107 31.14 3.10 -12.94
CA THR A 107 30.17 2.25 -13.64
C THR A 107 29.45 1.38 -12.62
N ILE A 108 28.13 1.55 -12.54
CA ILE A 108 27.26 0.71 -11.70
C ILE A 108 26.11 0.18 -12.52
N LYS A 109 25.69 -1.02 -12.15
CA LYS A 109 24.54 -1.68 -12.76
C LYS A 109 23.28 -1.24 -12.03
N VAL A 110 22.32 -0.66 -12.75
CA VAL A 110 21.04 -0.19 -12.21
C VAL A 110 19.87 -0.92 -12.87
N PHE A 111 18.74 -0.94 -12.18
CA PHE A 111 17.51 -1.45 -12.76
C PHE A 111 17.02 -0.56 -13.90
N ASP A 112 16.60 -1.16 -14.99
CA ASP A 112 16.01 -0.48 -16.14
C ASP A 112 14.90 -1.31 -16.78
N TRP A 113 13.71 -0.71 -16.91
CA TRP A 113 12.54 -1.41 -17.47
C TRP A 113 12.70 -1.85 -18.92
N HIS A 114 13.52 -1.14 -19.71
CA HIS A 114 13.62 -1.32 -21.15
C HIS A 114 14.79 -2.21 -21.59
N SER A 115 15.70 -2.51 -20.68
CA SER A 115 16.80 -3.44 -20.94
C SER A 115 16.32 -4.89 -20.88
N GLU A 116 16.93 -5.77 -21.67
CA GLU A 116 16.55 -7.19 -21.80
C GLU A 116 16.54 -7.93 -20.46
N ASN A 117 17.55 -7.68 -19.61
CA ASN A 117 17.68 -8.30 -18.28
C ASN A 117 17.24 -7.35 -17.14
N PHE A 118 16.47 -6.31 -17.43
CA PHE A 118 16.09 -5.25 -16.49
C PHE A 118 17.27 -4.52 -15.85
N GLU A 119 18.44 -4.52 -16.49
CA GLU A 119 19.65 -3.88 -15.98
C GLU A 119 20.37 -3.14 -17.08
N LYS A 120 20.96 -2.00 -16.73
CA LYS A 120 21.90 -1.27 -17.57
C LYS A 120 23.11 -0.80 -16.77
N ASP A 121 24.24 -0.75 -17.41
CA ASP A 121 25.42 -0.10 -16.88
C ASP A 121 25.34 1.41 -17.10
N THR A 122 25.67 2.17 -16.06
CA THR A 122 25.61 3.62 -16.11
C THR A 122 26.68 4.26 -15.23
N LEU A 123 27.15 5.45 -15.61
CA LEU A 123 28.14 6.22 -14.86
C LEU A 123 27.44 7.06 -13.80
N PHE A 124 27.36 6.57 -12.59
CA PHE A 124 26.73 7.23 -11.46
C PHE A 124 27.64 7.27 -10.24
N SER A 125 27.52 8.33 -9.45
CA SER A 125 27.89 8.30 -8.04
C SER A 125 26.85 7.51 -7.24
N THR A 126 27.17 7.16 -5.99
CA THR A 126 26.17 6.55 -5.09
C THR A 126 24.98 7.48 -4.85
N LYS A 127 25.22 8.80 -4.82
CA LYS A 127 24.17 9.80 -4.66
C LYS A 127 23.23 9.83 -5.89
N ASP A 128 23.79 9.77 -7.10
CA ASP A 128 22.99 9.71 -8.33
C ASP A 128 22.17 8.44 -8.43
N SER A 129 22.75 7.29 -8.06
CA SER A 129 22.05 6.04 -7.97
C SER A 129 20.85 6.10 -7.01
N VAL A 130 21.04 6.66 -5.81
CA VAL A 130 19.96 6.86 -4.84
C VAL A 130 18.84 7.72 -5.41
N LYS A 131 19.20 8.83 -6.08
CA LYS A 131 18.23 9.73 -6.74
C LYS A 131 17.48 9.01 -7.86
N TYR A 132 18.19 8.24 -8.69
CA TYR A 132 17.62 7.43 -9.77
C TYR A 132 16.56 6.46 -9.25
N TYR A 133 16.90 5.65 -8.21
CA TYR A 133 15.95 4.71 -7.61
C TYR A 133 14.75 5.37 -6.92
N LYS A 134 14.82 6.66 -6.55
CA LYS A 134 13.67 7.43 -6.06
C LYS A 134 12.69 7.80 -7.18
N GLY A 135 13.15 7.86 -8.42
CA GLY A 135 12.30 8.07 -9.61
C GLY A 135 11.61 6.81 -10.11
N LEU A 136 11.96 5.63 -9.60
CA LEU A 136 11.31 4.38 -10.00
C LEU A 136 10.08 4.10 -9.12
N LEU A 137 8.95 3.91 -9.77
CA LEU A 137 7.68 3.59 -9.11
C LEU A 137 7.75 2.22 -8.41
N ARG A 138 6.93 2.07 -7.37
CA ARG A 138 6.83 0.84 -6.57
C ARG A 138 5.41 0.32 -6.61
N ALA A 139 5.26 -1.00 -6.61
CA ALA A 139 3.96 -1.66 -6.53
C ALA A 139 3.99 -2.83 -5.56
N GLY A 140 2.83 -3.13 -5.00
CA GLY A 140 2.53 -4.39 -4.35
C GLY A 140 1.24 -4.94 -4.94
N LEU A 141 1.21 -6.25 -5.25
CA LEU A 141 0.01 -6.95 -5.68
C LEU A 141 -0.13 -8.24 -4.88
N MET A 142 -1.33 -8.49 -4.38
CA MET A 142 -1.68 -9.74 -3.73
C MET A 142 -3.00 -10.26 -4.27
N SER A 143 -3.08 -11.56 -4.49
CA SER A 143 -4.32 -12.27 -4.80
C SER A 143 -4.51 -13.40 -3.80
N MET A 144 -5.73 -13.57 -3.30
CA MET A 144 -6.09 -14.53 -2.27
C MET A 144 -7.38 -15.26 -2.63
N ASN A 145 -7.48 -16.53 -2.27
CA ASN A 145 -8.75 -17.25 -2.29
C ASN A 145 -9.55 -16.85 -1.03
N PRO A 146 -10.73 -16.22 -1.18
CA PRO A 146 -11.50 -15.73 -0.04
C PRO A 146 -12.07 -16.87 0.82
N HIS A 147 -12.25 -18.10 0.27
CA HIS A 147 -12.88 -19.22 0.97
C HIS A 147 -11.96 -19.97 1.91
N ASN A 148 -10.64 -19.93 1.67
CA ASN A 148 -9.67 -20.66 2.50
C ASN A 148 -8.46 -19.81 2.96
N GLY A 149 -8.41 -18.54 2.58
CA GLY A 149 -7.32 -17.65 2.96
C GLY A 149 -6.00 -17.84 2.20
N GLU A 150 -5.92 -18.80 1.27
CA GLU A 150 -4.71 -19.13 0.55
C GLU A 150 -4.29 -18.00 -0.40
N ILE A 151 -3.07 -17.51 -0.23
CA ILE A 151 -2.48 -16.49 -1.11
C ILE A 151 -2.04 -17.16 -2.42
N LYS A 152 -2.63 -16.74 -3.53
CA LYS A 152 -2.41 -17.28 -4.88
C LYS A 152 -1.32 -16.53 -5.65
N ALA A 153 -1.11 -15.25 -5.33
CA ALA A 153 -0.04 -14.44 -5.89
C ALA A 153 0.42 -13.38 -4.89
N TRP A 154 1.73 -13.11 -4.88
CA TRP A 154 2.38 -12.09 -4.07
C TRP A 154 3.51 -11.43 -4.86
N VAL A 155 3.31 -10.19 -5.29
CA VAL A 155 4.33 -9.40 -5.98
C VAL A 155 4.71 -8.22 -5.08
N GLY A 156 5.81 -8.36 -4.36
CA GLY A 156 6.26 -7.37 -3.37
C GLY A 156 6.98 -6.15 -3.96
N GLY A 157 7.24 -6.15 -5.27
CA GLY A 157 7.90 -5.07 -5.99
C GLY A 157 8.19 -5.43 -7.43
N PRO A 158 8.68 -4.46 -8.23
CA PRO A 158 8.93 -4.66 -9.67
C PRO A 158 9.93 -5.78 -9.97
N ASN A 159 10.97 -5.90 -9.15
CA ASN A 159 12.03 -6.89 -9.33
C ASN A 159 12.75 -7.12 -7.99
N PHE A 160 12.78 -8.36 -7.50
CA PHE A 160 13.33 -8.67 -6.18
C PHE A 160 14.85 -8.41 -6.08
N LYS A 161 15.61 -8.55 -7.16
CA LYS A 161 17.06 -8.28 -7.16
C LYS A 161 17.37 -6.83 -6.76
N HIS A 162 16.59 -5.88 -7.28
CA HIS A 162 16.79 -4.44 -7.08
C HIS A 162 15.88 -3.83 -6.00
N PHE A 163 14.72 -4.42 -5.74
CA PHE A 163 13.70 -3.89 -4.85
C PHE A 163 13.39 -4.89 -3.72
N LYS A 164 14.25 -4.88 -2.68
CA LYS A 164 14.14 -5.80 -1.53
C LYS A 164 13.01 -5.44 -0.56
N TYR A 165 12.47 -4.23 -0.64
CA TYR A 165 11.39 -3.79 0.25
C TYR A 165 10.06 -4.29 -0.28
N ASP A 166 9.41 -5.15 0.52
CA ASP A 166 8.12 -5.73 0.19
C ASP A 166 6.99 -4.70 0.35
N MET A 167 6.36 -4.35 -0.78
CA MET A 167 5.24 -3.40 -0.82
C MET A 167 3.91 -4.03 -0.44
N VAL A 168 3.80 -5.36 -0.38
CA VAL A 168 2.55 -6.04 0.01
C VAL A 168 2.35 -6.02 1.52
N LYS A 169 3.36 -6.43 2.31
CA LYS A 169 3.22 -6.56 3.77
C LYS A 169 3.84 -5.41 4.54
N LYS A 170 5.02 -4.92 4.09
CA LYS A 170 5.75 -3.84 4.78
C LYS A 170 5.38 -2.46 4.27
N GLY A 171 5.03 -2.34 2.99
CA GLY A 171 4.56 -1.10 2.40
C GLY A 171 3.21 -0.72 2.99
N ARG A 172 3.13 0.46 3.60
CA ARG A 172 1.88 1.03 4.08
C ARG A 172 1.60 2.32 3.31
N ARG A 173 0.34 2.52 2.96
CA ARG A 173 -0.14 3.70 2.24
C ARG A 173 -1.52 4.04 2.74
N GLN A 174 -1.87 5.30 2.62
CA GLN A 174 -3.21 5.78 2.92
C GLN A 174 -4.24 4.96 2.14
N VAL A 175 -5.15 4.31 2.88
CA VAL A 175 -6.13 3.39 2.29
C VAL A 175 -7.17 4.13 1.46
N GLY A 176 -7.48 5.38 1.82
CA GLY A 176 -8.44 6.23 1.10
C GLY A 176 -9.82 5.60 0.99
N SER A 177 -10.50 5.86 -0.11
CA SER A 177 -11.88 5.42 -0.36
C SER A 177 -12.08 3.91 -0.43
N THR A 178 -11.02 3.11 -0.52
CA THR A 178 -11.13 1.64 -0.40
C THR A 178 -11.55 1.19 1.00
N PHE A 179 -11.57 2.10 1.97
CA PHE A 179 -12.10 1.86 3.31
C PHE A 179 -13.63 2.01 3.42
N LYS A 180 -14.27 2.74 2.52
CA LYS A 180 -15.72 3.00 2.56
C LYS A 180 -16.60 1.76 2.64
N PRO A 181 -16.32 0.63 1.96
CA PRO A 181 -17.12 -0.59 2.09
C PRO A 181 -17.32 -1.05 3.54
N PHE A 182 -16.32 -0.87 4.42
CA PHE A 182 -16.44 -1.23 5.84
C PHE A 182 -17.40 -0.29 6.59
N VAL A 183 -17.41 1.00 6.25
CA VAL A 183 -18.35 1.99 6.81
C VAL A 183 -19.78 1.62 6.43
N TYR A 184 -20.02 1.35 5.16
CA TYR A 184 -21.33 0.99 4.65
C TYR A 184 -21.79 -0.36 5.20
N ALA A 185 -20.89 -1.35 5.28
CA ALA A 185 -21.18 -2.65 5.87
C ALA A 185 -21.61 -2.54 7.35
N THR A 186 -20.88 -1.71 8.12
CA THR A 186 -21.22 -1.48 9.53
C THR A 186 -22.60 -0.80 9.65
N ALA A 187 -22.90 0.16 8.78
CA ALA A 187 -24.18 0.87 8.77
C ALA A 187 -25.38 -0.04 8.43
N LEU A 188 -25.21 -0.93 7.45
CA LEU A 188 -26.21 -1.96 7.11
C LEU A 188 -26.39 -2.97 8.23
N GLU A 189 -25.30 -3.50 8.77
CA GLU A 189 -25.31 -4.50 9.86
C GLU A 189 -26.00 -3.97 11.13
N SER A 190 -25.80 -2.69 11.44
CA SER A 190 -26.41 -2.03 12.61
C SER A 190 -27.81 -1.48 12.37
N GLY A 191 -28.37 -1.62 11.16
CA GLY A 191 -29.68 -1.09 10.80
C GLY A 191 -29.75 0.44 10.76
N VAL A 192 -28.61 1.15 10.74
CA VAL A 192 -28.57 2.63 10.58
C VAL A 192 -29.09 3.05 9.21
N VAL A 193 -28.81 2.23 8.20
CA VAL A 193 -29.34 2.35 6.85
C VAL A 193 -29.78 0.96 6.33
N ASP A 194 -30.66 0.94 5.34
CA ASP A 194 -31.02 -0.24 4.56
C ASP A 194 -30.49 -0.12 3.12
N PRO A 195 -30.49 -1.19 2.31
CA PRO A 195 -29.97 -1.15 0.94
C PRO A 195 -30.69 -0.16 0.00
N CYS A 196 -31.94 0.22 0.31
CA CYS A 196 -32.74 1.18 -0.46
C CYS A 196 -32.62 2.63 0.05
N TYR A 197 -31.86 2.83 1.12
CA TYR A 197 -31.70 4.13 1.75
C TYR A 197 -31.19 5.19 0.78
N GLN A 198 -31.85 6.35 0.77
CA GLN A 198 -31.47 7.48 -0.04
C GLN A 198 -31.14 8.69 0.83
N VAL A 199 -30.18 9.49 0.37
CA VAL A 199 -29.65 10.66 1.05
C VAL A 199 -29.52 11.81 0.04
N PRO A 200 -29.96 13.04 0.35
CA PRO A 200 -29.70 14.17 -0.55
C PRO A 200 -28.19 14.42 -0.67
N ASP A 201 -27.74 14.69 -1.89
CA ASP A 201 -26.36 15.03 -2.19
C ASP A 201 -26.08 16.51 -1.87
N ILE A 202 -25.89 16.79 -0.59
CA ILE A 202 -25.62 18.11 -0.02
C ILE A 202 -24.37 18.07 0.86
N GLU A 203 -23.93 19.19 1.39
CA GLU A 203 -22.86 19.24 2.37
C GLU A 203 -23.30 18.63 3.71
N TYR A 204 -22.45 17.75 4.26
CA TYR A 204 -22.62 17.19 5.61
C TYR A 204 -21.41 17.49 6.47
N CYS A 205 -21.65 18.23 7.57
CA CYS A 205 -20.60 18.58 8.52
C CYS A 205 -20.76 17.81 9.82
N ILE A 206 -19.64 17.41 10.40
CA ILE A 206 -19.54 16.75 11.70
C ILE A 206 -18.64 17.60 12.60
N GLU A 207 -19.09 17.87 13.83
CA GLU A 207 -18.25 18.50 14.82
C GLU A 207 -17.16 17.53 15.31
N VAL A 208 -15.91 17.97 15.23
CA VAL A 208 -14.74 17.21 15.71
C VAL A 208 -13.97 18.04 16.75
N PRO A 209 -13.38 17.41 17.76
CA PRO A 209 -12.50 18.10 18.70
C PRO A 209 -11.34 18.77 17.95
N PHE A 210 -11.06 20.04 18.29
CA PHE A 210 -9.91 20.78 17.74
C PHE A 210 -8.83 20.97 18.82
N ASN A 211 -9.26 21.33 20.04
CA ASN A 211 -8.45 21.36 21.27
C ASN A 211 -9.40 21.20 22.47
N GLU A 212 -8.87 21.30 23.69
CA GLU A 212 -9.67 21.16 24.94
C GLU A 212 -10.87 22.09 25.03
N PHE A 213 -10.85 23.24 24.31
CA PHE A 213 -11.87 24.31 24.45
C PHE A 213 -12.64 24.59 23.16
N ARG A 214 -12.24 24.01 22.00
CA ARG A 214 -12.84 24.34 20.70
C ARG A 214 -13.14 23.10 19.88
N LYS A 215 -14.26 23.14 19.19
CA LYS A 215 -14.64 22.19 18.16
C LYS A 215 -14.41 22.80 16.79
N LYS A 216 -14.15 21.98 15.80
CA LYS A 216 -14.05 22.33 14.38
C LYS A 216 -15.08 21.53 13.61
N LEU A 217 -15.68 22.15 12.59
CA LEU A 217 -16.51 21.42 11.64
C LEU A 217 -15.63 20.70 10.62
N TRP A 218 -15.88 19.43 10.41
CA TRP A 218 -15.34 18.63 9.33
C TRP A 218 -16.42 18.38 8.28
N CYS A 219 -16.27 18.99 7.10
CA CYS A 219 -17.22 18.97 6.00
C CYS A 219 -16.49 18.42 4.75
N PRO A 220 -16.47 17.11 4.51
CA PRO A 220 -15.76 16.56 3.35
C PRO A 220 -16.53 16.88 2.05
N THR A 221 -15.79 17.34 1.04
CA THR A 221 -16.30 17.57 -0.31
C THR A 221 -16.11 16.32 -1.18
N ASN A 222 -16.91 16.22 -2.25
CA ASN A 222 -16.74 15.23 -3.31
C ASN A 222 -15.61 15.62 -4.26
N SER A 223 -15.18 14.71 -5.12
CA SER A 223 -14.27 15.04 -6.21
C SER A 223 -14.96 16.05 -7.15
N GLY A 224 -14.36 17.24 -7.30
CA GLY A 224 -14.94 18.34 -8.09
C GLY A 224 -15.74 19.37 -7.28
N ASP A 225 -15.82 19.25 -5.95
CA ASP A 225 -16.41 20.19 -4.99
C ASP A 225 -17.88 20.60 -5.26
N ASN A 226 -18.63 19.78 -5.99
CA ASN A 226 -20.03 20.05 -6.35
C ASN A 226 -20.98 19.11 -5.61
N PHE A 227 -22.13 19.67 -5.22
CA PHE A 227 -23.28 18.94 -4.70
C PHE A 227 -24.49 19.18 -5.64
N THR A 228 -25.21 18.10 -5.97
CA THR A 228 -26.37 18.20 -6.91
C THR A 228 -27.68 18.52 -6.24
N GLY A 229 -27.77 18.34 -4.92
CA GLY A 229 -29.02 18.43 -4.15
C GLY A 229 -29.97 17.24 -4.38
N ALA A 230 -29.68 16.35 -5.32
CA ALA A 230 -30.57 15.24 -5.67
C ALA A 230 -30.55 14.13 -4.63
N MET A 231 -31.66 13.42 -4.48
CA MET A 231 -31.72 12.18 -3.68
C MET A 231 -30.85 11.10 -4.33
N THR A 232 -29.91 10.57 -3.57
CA THR A 232 -28.89 9.63 -4.03
C THR A 232 -28.94 8.35 -3.21
N SER A 233 -29.02 7.18 -3.86
CA SER A 233 -28.96 5.90 -3.17
C SER A 233 -27.54 5.64 -2.62
N ILE A 234 -27.46 4.91 -1.50
CA ILE A 234 -26.16 4.55 -0.93
C ILE A 234 -25.33 3.67 -1.87
N SER A 235 -25.99 2.87 -2.72
CA SER A 235 -25.34 2.06 -3.74
C SER A 235 -24.63 2.93 -4.79
N PHE A 236 -25.31 3.95 -5.31
CA PHE A 236 -24.71 4.93 -6.23
C PHE A 236 -23.60 5.74 -5.55
N ALA A 237 -23.82 6.14 -4.30
CA ALA A 237 -22.84 6.91 -3.54
C ALA A 237 -21.54 6.13 -3.29
N LEU A 238 -21.63 4.83 -2.95
CA LEU A 238 -20.45 3.96 -2.80
C LEU A 238 -19.75 3.77 -4.15
N ALA A 239 -20.50 3.50 -5.21
CA ALA A 239 -19.95 3.29 -6.56
C ALA A 239 -19.21 4.54 -7.09
N ASN A 240 -19.71 5.74 -6.80
CA ASN A 240 -19.10 7.02 -7.18
C ASN A 240 -18.16 7.58 -6.11
N SER A 241 -17.91 6.81 -5.05
CA SER A 241 -16.98 7.21 -3.98
C SER A 241 -17.31 8.57 -3.34
N MET A 242 -18.60 8.88 -3.12
CA MET A 242 -19.06 10.16 -2.59
C MET A 242 -18.65 10.31 -1.11
N ASN A 243 -17.95 11.37 -0.79
CA ASN A 243 -17.43 11.63 0.56
C ASN A 243 -18.49 12.18 1.50
N ASN A 244 -19.31 13.10 1.01
CA ASN A 244 -20.39 13.71 1.78
C ASN A 244 -21.43 12.67 2.24
N ILE A 245 -21.82 11.74 1.37
CA ILE A 245 -22.76 10.67 1.74
C ILE A 245 -22.14 9.74 2.78
N THR A 246 -20.85 9.39 2.65
CA THR A 246 -20.13 8.62 3.68
C THR A 246 -20.13 9.35 5.02
N ALA A 247 -19.92 10.68 5.02
CA ALA A 247 -20.00 11.51 6.22
C ALA A 247 -21.42 11.53 6.82
N SER A 248 -22.47 11.60 5.99
CA SER A 248 -23.85 11.56 6.47
C SER A 248 -24.17 10.25 7.19
N ILE A 249 -23.71 9.12 6.66
CA ILE A 249 -23.88 7.79 7.28
C ILE A 249 -23.19 7.74 8.65
N ILE A 250 -21.92 8.18 8.73
CA ILE A 250 -21.18 8.25 10.00
C ILE A 250 -21.87 9.20 11.00
N LYS A 251 -22.34 10.35 10.55
CA LYS A 251 -23.06 11.31 11.39
C LYS A 251 -24.34 10.71 11.95
N LYS A 252 -25.15 10.06 11.09
CA LYS A 252 -26.43 9.45 11.48
C LYS A 252 -26.25 8.37 12.54
N GLY A 253 -25.25 7.47 12.40
CA GLY A 253 -25.02 6.36 13.29
C GLY A 253 -24.09 6.66 14.47
N SER A 254 -23.34 7.78 14.44
CA SER A 254 -22.22 8.05 15.37
C SER A 254 -21.26 6.87 15.52
N MET A 255 -21.06 6.11 14.43
CA MET A 255 -20.63 4.71 14.44
C MET A 255 -19.13 4.47 14.14
N ILE A 256 -18.28 5.52 14.25
CA ILE A 256 -16.87 5.36 13.87
C ILE A 256 -16.16 4.29 14.72
N ASN A 257 -16.50 4.17 16.01
CA ASN A 257 -15.94 3.17 16.89
C ASN A 257 -16.39 1.75 16.50
N ASP A 258 -17.65 1.59 16.06
CA ASP A 258 -18.18 0.31 15.60
C ASP A 258 -17.49 -0.14 14.33
N VAL A 259 -17.21 0.80 13.41
CA VAL A 259 -16.41 0.53 12.19
C VAL A 259 -15.03 -0.02 12.57
N PHE A 260 -14.32 0.62 13.50
CA PHE A 260 -13.01 0.15 13.92
C PHE A 260 -13.06 -1.18 14.67
N ASN A 261 -14.06 -1.41 15.51
CA ASN A 261 -14.26 -2.68 16.19
C ASN A 261 -14.49 -3.83 15.20
N ARG A 262 -15.24 -3.58 14.12
CA ARG A 262 -15.44 -4.58 13.04
C ARG A 262 -14.17 -4.80 12.24
N VAL A 263 -13.46 -3.72 11.88
CA VAL A 263 -12.22 -3.79 11.11
C VAL A 263 -11.10 -4.48 11.88
N ALA A 264 -11.03 -4.31 13.21
CA ALA A 264 -10.11 -5.07 14.07
C ALA A 264 -10.36 -6.58 14.01
N GLN A 265 -11.62 -7.01 13.90
CA GLN A 265 -11.97 -8.43 13.73
C GLN A 265 -11.53 -9.00 12.39
N LEU A 266 -11.24 -8.15 11.40
CA LEU A 266 -10.69 -8.49 10.09
C LEU A 266 -9.15 -8.53 10.08
N GLY A 267 -8.51 -8.54 11.25
CA GLY A 267 -7.07 -8.65 11.40
C GLY A 267 -6.28 -7.35 11.19
N ILE A 268 -6.96 -6.20 11.10
CA ILE A 268 -6.30 -4.90 11.00
C ILE A 268 -5.99 -4.37 12.40
N ASP A 269 -4.74 -3.99 12.64
CA ASP A 269 -4.32 -3.32 13.89
C ASP A 269 -4.84 -1.87 13.91
N THR A 270 -5.95 -1.66 14.61
CA THR A 270 -6.59 -0.35 14.76
C THR A 270 -6.09 0.44 15.96
N SER A 271 -5.20 -0.11 16.79
CA SER A 271 -4.72 0.52 18.03
C SER A 271 -3.98 1.84 17.85
N LYS A 272 -3.52 2.10 16.62
CA LYS A 272 -2.75 3.30 16.25
C LYS A 272 -3.58 4.34 15.48
N PHE A 273 -4.87 4.11 15.33
CA PHE A 273 -5.74 4.99 14.56
C PHE A 273 -6.50 5.92 15.49
N ASP A 274 -6.49 7.21 15.18
CA ASP A 274 -7.34 8.18 15.86
C ASP A 274 -8.80 7.92 15.50
N GLN A 275 -9.68 7.82 16.52
CA GLN A 275 -11.09 7.53 16.31
C GLN A 275 -11.86 8.83 16.00
N VAL A 276 -11.55 9.44 14.85
CA VAL A 276 -12.19 10.66 14.36
C VAL A 276 -12.99 10.39 13.08
N PRO A 277 -14.09 11.13 12.83
CA PRO A 277 -14.96 10.91 11.67
C PRO A 277 -14.23 10.88 10.30
N ALA A 278 -13.18 11.66 10.14
CA ALA A 278 -12.35 11.67 8.91
C ALA A 278 -11.75 10.31 8.57
N MET A 279 -11.55 9.44 9.55
CA MET A 279 -11.05 8.07 9.33
C MET A 279 -12.01 7.22 8.47
N ALA A 280 -13.30 7.56 8.41
CA ALA A 280 -14.26 6.91 7.51
C ALA A 280 -13.90 7.06 6.02
N LEU A 281 -13.08 8.04 5.67
CA LEU A 281 -12.54 8.25 4.33
C LEU A 281 -11.14 7.62 4.15
N GLY A 282 -10.67 6.84 5.11
CA GLY A 282 -9.43 6.09 5.02
C GLY A 282 -8.16 6.95 5.12
N VAL A 283 -8.14 7.96 5.98
CA VAL A 283 -6.97 8.86 6.18
C VAL A 283 -5.84 8.23 7.03
N PHE A 284 -5.68 6.93 6.96
CA PHE A 284 -4.66 6.17 7.67
C PHE A 284 -3.96 5.17 6.76
N ASP A 285 -2.77 4.73 7.18
CA ASP A 285 -1.93 3.86 6.37
C ASP A 285 -2.17 2.38 6.69
N ILE A 286 -2.39 1.56 5.63
CA ILE A 286 -2.58 0.11 5.73
C ILE A 286 -1.72 -0.61 4.68
N SER A 287 -1.41 -1.89 4.89
CA SER A 287 -0.71 -2.72 3.91
C SER A 287 -1.68 -3.33 2.89
N VAL A 288 -1.18 -3.66 1.68
CA VAL A 288 -1.94 -4.41 0.68
C VAL A 288 -2.39 -5.77 1.23
N HIS A 289 -1.53 -6.43 2.00
CA HIS A 289 -1.86 -7.69 2.67
C HIS A 289 -3.08 -7.56 3.59
N ASP A 290 -3.09 -6.52 4.43
CA ASP A 290 -4.13 -6.37 5.44
C ASP A 290 -5.47 -5.96 4.80
N ILE A 291 -5.45 -5.04 3.79
CA ILE A 291 -6.69 -4.63 3.13
C ILE A 291 -7.29 -5.73 2.25
N VAL A 292 -6.48 -6.54 1.55
CA VAL A 292 -6.98 -7.67 0.75
C VAL A 292 -7.60 -8.73 1.65
N GLY A 293 -6.95 -9.04 2.80
CA GLY A 293 -7.52 -9.96 3.79
C GLY A 293 -8.85 -9.46 4.38
N ALA A 294 -8.91 -8.16 4.69
CA ALA A 294 -10.10 -7.56 5.30
C ALA A 294 -11.30 -7.45 4.35
N ILE A 295 -11.08 -7.28 3.06
CA ILE A 295 -12.14 -7.13 2.05
C ILE A 295 -12.69 -8.48 1.57
N ALA A 296 -11.88 -9.55 1.63
CA ALA A 296 -12.24 -10.89 1.18
C ALA A 296 -13.56 -11.46 1.77
N PRO A 297 -13.94 -11.17 3.03
CA PRO A 297 -15.23 -11.60 3.59
C PRO A 297 -16.46 -11.21 2.79
N PHE A 298 -16.45 -10.08 2.10
CA PHE A 298 -17.57 -9.68 1.25
C PHE A 298 -17.80 -10.67 0.10
N ALA A 299 -16.75 -11.34 -0.39
CA ALA A 299 -16.82 -12.42 -1.37
C ALA A 299 -16.95 -13.82 -0.74
N ASN A 300 -17.00 -13.93 0.59
CA ASN A 300 -17.06 -15.17 1.35
C ASN A 300 -18.20 -15.17 2.38
N GLN A 301 -19.37 -14.65 2.02
CA GLN A 301 -20.56 -14.65 2.87
C GLN A 301 -20.32 -14.04 4.27
N GLY A 302 -19.43 -13.08 4.38
CA GLY A 302 -19.08 -12.41 5.62
C GLY A 302 -18.05 -13.12 6.51
N VAL A 303 -17.54 -14.28 6.08
CA VAL A 303 -16.53 -15.05 6.82
C VAL A 303 -15.12 -14.55 6.49
N TYR A 304 -14.44 -14.02 7.49
CA TYR A 304 -13.02 -13.70 7.41
C TYR A 304 -12.17 -14.96 7.47
N MET A 305 -11.23 -15.09 6.53
CA MET A 305 -10.21 -16.14 6.52
C MET A 305 -8.85 -15.45 6.63
N LYS A 306 -8.08 -15.85 7.64
CA LYS A 306 -6.72 -15.30 7.82
C LYS A 306 -5.85 -15.64 6.61
N PRO A 307 -5.19 -14.64 5.97
CA PRO A 307 -4.33 -14.90 4.82
C PRO A 307 -3.16 -15.85 5.16
N VAL A 308 -2.97 -16.90 4.34
CA VAL A 308 -1.95 -17.93 4.51
C VAL A 308 -1.14 -18.08 3.23
N TYR A 309 0.18 -18.01 3.33
CA TYR A 309 1.13 -18.20 2.21
C TYR A 309 1.97 -19.48 2.36
N LEU A 310 2.09 -20.01 3.56
CA LEU A 310 2.82 -21.24 3.84
C LEU A 310 1.80 -22.32 4.18
N LEU A 311 1.57 -23.23 3.23
CA LEU A 311 0.52 -24.23 3.36
C LEU A 311 1.01 -25.51 4.06
N ARG A 312 2.28 -25.89 3.86
CA ARG A 312 2.84 -27.11 4.42
C ARG A 312 4.37 -27.06 4.40
N ILE A 313 5.01 -27.65 5.40
CA ILE A 313 6.44 -27.96 5.43
C ILE A 313 6.58 -29.44 5.69
N GLU A 314 7.36 -30.10 4.85
CA GLU A 314 7.72 -31.52 5.00
C GLU A 314 9.24 -31.68 5.08
N ASP A 315 9.69 -32.73 5.75
CA ASP A 315 11.08 -33.13 5.67
C ASP A 315 11.39 -33.84 4.33
N LYS A 316 12.64 -34.22 4.13
CA LYS A 316 13.09 -34.94 2.93
C LYS A 316 12.47 -36.36 2.78
N PHE A 317 11.80 -36.88 3.79
CA PHE A 317 11.15 -38.18 3.80
C PHE A 317 9.62 -38.08 3.63
N GLY A 318 9.08 -36.85 3.50
CA GLY A 318 7.65 -36.58 3.37
C GLY A 318 6.91 -36.48 4.71
N ASN A 319 7.63 -36.49 5.84
CA ASN A 319 6.98 -36.31 7.15
C ASN A 319 6.57 -34.85 7.32
N LEU A 320 5.35 -34.65 7.81
CA LEU A 320 4.81 -33.33 8.08
C LEU A 320 5.56 -32.67 9.25
N ILE A 321 6.20 -31.52 9.00
CA ILE A 321 6.84 -30.68 10.01
C ILE A 321 5.90 -29.59 10.48
N TYR A 322 5.15 -28.97 9.54
CA TYR A 322 4.26 -27.88 9.83
C TYR A 322 3.09 -27.81 8.84
N GLU A 323 1.90 -27.55 9.37
CA GLU A 323 0.72 -27.17 8.62
C GLU A 323 -0.03 -26.07 9.38
N PRO A 324 -0.41 -24.96 8.74
CA PRO A 324 -1.07 -23.88 9.43
C PRO A 324 -2.48 -24.27 9.85
N LYS A 325 -2.86 -23.90 11.07
CA LYS A 325 -4.26 -23.96 11.47
C LYS A 325 -5.03 -22.86 10.73
N ILE A 326 -6.08 -23.24 10.01
CA ILE A 326 -6.96 -22.29 9.32
C ILE A 326 -7.77 -21.55 10.38
N GLU A 327 -7.59 -20.23 10.47
CA GLU A 327 -8.36 -19.35 11.35
C GLU A 327 -9.47 -18.67 10.54
N SER A 328 -10.71 -18.87 10.96
CA SER A 328 -11.88 -18.24 10.34
C SER A 328 -12.78 -17.60 11.39
N LYS A 329 -13.48 -16.52 10.98
CA LYS A 329 -14.42 -15.81 11.85
C LYS A 329 -15.54 -15.18 11.03
N GLN A 330 -16.81 -15.40 11.44
CA GLN A 330 -17.93 -14.62 10.91
C GLN A 330 -17.83 -13.19 11.43
N VAL A 331 -17.71 -12.20 10.53
CA VAL A 331 -17.62 -10.78 10.88
C VAL A 331 -18.84 -10.00 10.40
N TRP A 332 -19.36 -10.33 9.23
CA TRP A 332 -20.59 -9.75 8.66
C TRP A 332 -21.63 -10.85 8.50
N ASN A 333 -22.93 -10.54 8.62
CA ASN A 333 -23.96 -11.47 8.19
C ASN A 333 -23.94 -11.63 6.65
N ARG A 334 -24.60 -12.67 6.14
CA ARG A 334 -24.57 -12.99 4.70
C ARG A 334 -25.21 -11.91 3.86
N GLU A 335 -26.29 -11.32 4.34
CA GLU A 335 -27.09 -10.29 3.69
C GLU A 335 -26.27 -9.00 3.54
N THR A 336 -25.58 -8.58 4.60
CA THR A 336 -24.66 -7.43 4.57
C THR A 336 -23.51 -7.67 3.60
N ALA A 337 -22.85 -8.84 3.69
CA ALA A 337 -21.74 -9.17 2.79
C ALA A 337 -22.16 -9.18 1.32
N TYR A 338 -23.31 -9.78 1.01
CA TYR A 338 -23.89 -9.80 -0.33
C TYR A 338 -24.24 -8.38 -0.82
N SER A 339 -24.91 -7.58 0.01
CA SER A 339 -25.30 -6.21 -0.35
C SER A 339 -24.09 -5.35 -0.69
N ILE A 340 -23.03 -5.40 0.13
CA ILE A 340 -21.79 -4.67 -0.14
C ILE A 340 -21.10 -5.17 -1.40
N LEU A 341 -21.05 -6.47 -1.63
CA LEU A 341 -20.46 -7.03 -2.85
C LEU A 341 -21.19 -6.53 -4.10
N GLU A 342 -22.52 -6.50 -4.11
CA GLU A 342 -23.31 -5.99 -5.22
C GLU A 342 -23.10 -4.47 -5.43
N MET A 343 -23.04 -3.69 -4.36
CA MET A 343 -22.71 -2.26 -4.45
C MET A 343 -21.31 -2.03 -5.03
N MET A 344 -20.32 -2.83 -4.64
CA MET A 344 -18.96 -2.72 -5.14
C MET A 344 -18.84 -3.09 -6.63
N LYS A 345 -19.67 -4.00 -7.14
CA LYS A 345 -19.72 -4.34 -8.57
C LYS A 345 -20.18 -3.17 -9.46
N LEU A 346 -20.98 -2.25 -8.90
CA LEU A 346 -21.48 -1.08 -9.64
C LEU A 346 -20.35 -0.17 -10.13
N VAL A 347 -19.20 -0.14 -9.45
CA VAL A 347 -18.02 0.66 -9.86
C VAL A 347 -17.59 0.32 -11.30
N THR A 348 -17.65 -0.95 -11.69
CA THR A 348 -17.16 -1.45 -12.97
C THR A 348 -18.25 -1.79 -13.97
N SER A 349 -19.52 -1.54 -13.61
CA SER A 349 -20.69 -1.82 -14.46
C SER A 349 -21.11 -0.63 -15.37
N GLY A 350 -20.33 0.45 -15.38
CA GLY A 350 -20.60 1.63 -16.20
C GLY A 350 -21.37 2.75 -15.46
N ILE A 351 -21.68 2.57 -14.17
CA ILE A 351 -22.38 3.61 -13.38
C ILE A 351 -21.44 4.78 -13.06
N SER A 352 -20.24 4.49 -12.59
CA SER A 352 -19.23 5.50 -12.20
C SER A 352 -18.06 5.59 -13.20
N HIS A 353 -17.75 4.51 -13.88
CA HIS A 353 -16.64 4.42 -14.83
C HIS A 353 -17.05 3.61 -16.08
N PRO A 354 -16.36 3.76 -17.22
CA PRO A 354 -16.58 2.93 -18.38
C PRO A 354 -16.52 1.44 -18.02
N THR A 355 -17.43 0.65 -18.56
CA THR A 355 -17.45 -0.80 -18.34
C THR A 355 -16.12 -1.43 -18.75
N LEU A 356 -15.45 -2.07 -17.80
CA LEU A 356 -14.24 -2.83 -18.08
C LEU A 356 -14.59 -4.09 -18.86
N LYS A 357 -13.78 -4.40 -19.87
CA LYS A 357 -13.96 -5.55 -20.73
C LYS A 357 -12.74 -6.47 -20.68
N ASN A 358 -12.95 -7.77 -20.79
CA ASN A 358 -11.87 -8.74 -20.98
C ASN A 358 -11.28 -8.66 -22.40
N ALA A 359 -10.27 -9.49 -22.70
CA ALA A 359 -9.62 -9.55 -24.03
C ALA A 359 -10.59 -9.90 -25.17
N TYR A 360 -11.76 -10.46 -24.88
CA TYR A 360 -12.80 -10.83 -25.86
C TYR A 360 -13.91 -9.76 -25.94
N GLY A 361 -13.76 -8.61 -25.28
CA GLY A 361 -14.75 -7.54 -25.30
C GLY A 361 -15.96 -7.74 -24.36
N ASN A 362 -16.01 -8.81 -23.57
CA ASN A 362 -17.09 -9.06 -22.63
C ASN A 362 -16.91 -8.21 -21.36
N PRO A 363 -18.00 -7.66 -20.79
CA PRO A 363 -17.94 -6.90 -19.53
C PRO A 363 -17.34 -7.73 -18.41
N LEU A 364 -16.40 -7.14 -17.67
CA LEU A 364 -15.86 -7.71 -16.45
C LEU A 364 -16.71 -7.25 -15.26
N ARG A 365 -17.22 -8.19 -14.49
CA ARG A 365 -17.90 -7.91 -13.21
C ARG A 365 -16.86 -7.85 -12.11
N LEU A 366 -16.12 -6.76 -12.05
CA LEU A 366 -15.12 -6.49 -11.03
C LEU A 366 -15.75 -5.64 -9.92
N SER A 367 -15.24 -5.76 -8.71
CA SER A 367 -15.56 -4.85 -7.61
C SER A 367 -14.46 -3.80 -7.44
N LEU A 368 -14.68 -2.84 -6.56
CA LEU A 368 -13.73 -1.79 -6.17
C LEU A 368 -12.35 -2.32 -5.74
N ILE A 369 -12.25 -3.61 -5.39
CA ILE A 369 -11.02 -4.30 -4.98
C ILE A 369 -10.08 -4.57 -6.17
N HIS A 370 -10.58 -4.54 -7.37
CA HIS A 370 -9.83 -4.94 -8.57
C HIS A 370 -9.26 -3.75 -9.35
N ILE A 371 -9.32 -2.54 -8.77
CA ILE A 371 -8.77 -1.30 -9.35
C ILE A 371 -7.37 -1.00 -8.83
#